data_ff81eaf4c596070c38ec012d7e146df6
#
_entry.id   ff81eaf4c596070c38ec012d7e146df6
#
_cell.length_a   1.000
_cell.length_b   1.000
_cell.length_c   1.000
_cell.angle_alpha   90.00
_cell.angle_beta   90.00
_cell.angle_gamma   90.00
#
_symmetry.space_group_name_H-M   'P 1'
#
loop_
_entity.id
_entity.type
_entity.pdbx_description
1 polymer ?
#
loop_
_entity_poly.entity_id
_entity_poly.type
_entity_poly.pdbx_seq_one_letter_code
_entity_poly.pdbx_strand_id
1 'polypeptide(L)'
;IAGKLFGTLGRNGINVIACAQGASETNISFVVESKSLRKSLNVIHDSFFLSEYQVLNLFICGIGTVGDSLIEQIRCQQQKLMQENGLKLNVVGIANSSFAMFRREGLDLSNYRVELKEKGIKNSPKIFHDEVIKMNIFNSVFVDCTANAEVAALYKDFLQHNISVVAANKIAASSKYDNYRELKQVARHRGVKFLFETNVGAGL
;
A
#
# COMPACT_ATOMS: atom_id res chain seq x y z
N ILE A 1 -17.90 15.54 -12.44
CA ILE A 1 -16.51 15.28 -12.83
C ILE A 1 -15.56 15.86 -11.79
N ALA A 2 -15.62 17.17 -11.51
CA ALA A 2 -14.71 17.86 -10.57
C ALA A 2 -14.67 17.22 -9.18
N GLY A 3 -15.81 16.92 -8.56
CA GLY A 3 -15.86 16.25 -7.26
C GLY A 3 -15.16 14.88 -7.25
N LYS A 4 -15.30 14.08 -8.31
CA LYS A 4 -14.60 12.79 -8.46
C LYS A 4 -13.10 13.01 -8.59
N LEU A 5 -12.66 13.99 -9.38
CA LEU A 5 -11.25 14.33 -9.58
C LEU A 5 -10.57 14.71 -8.26
N PHE A 6 -11.08 15.76 -7.60
CA PHE A 6 -10.47 16.25 -6.36
C PHE A 6 -10.60 15.27 -5.21
N GLY A 7 -11.71 14.54 -5.11
CA GLY A 7 -11.87 13.47 -4.14
C GLY A 7 -10.87 12.33 -4.33
N THR A 8 -10.58 11.98 -5.57
CA THR A 8 -9.58 10.94 -5.91
C THR A 8 -8.16 11.39 -5.56
N LEU A 9 -7.79 12.63 -5.91
CA LEU A 9 -6.50 13.21 -5.55
C LEU A 9 -6.31 13.29 -4.03
N GLY A 10 -7.32 13.81 -3.32
CA GLY A 10 -7.28 13.97 -1.86
C GLY A 10 -7.15 12.65 -1.11
N ARG A 11 -7.92 11.59 -1.49
CA ARG A 11 -7.81 10.26 -0.88
C ARG A 11 -6.43 9.62 -1.06
N ASN A 12 -5.71 10.01 -2.10
CA ASN A 12 -4.35 9.53 -2.37
C ASN A 12 -3.25 10.45 -1.81
N GLY A 13 -3.63 11.45 -0.99
CA GLY A 13 -2.70 12.37 -0.36
C GLY A 13 -2.03 13.34 -1.32
N ILE A 14 -2.66 13.62 -2.47
CA ILE A 14 -2.15 14.55 -3.47
C ILE A 14 -2.73 15.92 -3.22
N ASN A 15 -1.88 16.88 -2.87
CA ASN A 15 -2.28 18.27 -2.69
C ASN A 15 -2.38 18.99 -4.03
N VAL A 16 -3.50 19.64 -4.28
CA VAL A 16 -3.70 20.51 -5.44
C VAL A 16 -3.34 21.93 -5.03
N ILE A 17 -2.28 22.48 -5.64
CA ILE A 17 -1.75 23.81 -5.33
C ILE A 17 -2.64 24.90 -5.93
N ALA A 18 -3.09 24.69 -7.16
CA ALA A 18 -3.98 25.61 -7.87
C ALA A 18 -4.86 24.83 -8.84
N CYS A 19 -6.05 25.33 -9.14
CA CYS A 19 -6.90 24.78 -10.18
C CYS A 19 -7.61 25.90 -10.95
N ALA A 20 -7.92 25.63 -12.21
CA ALA A 20 -8.74 26.48 -13.07
C ALA A 20 -9.69 25.61 -13.90
N GLN A 21 -10.93 26.05 -14.02
CA GLN A 21 -11.94 25.45 -14.87
C GLN A 21 -12.54 26.54 -15.77
N GLY A 22 -12.55 26.30 -17.06
CA GLY A 22 -13.14 27.21 -18.02
C GLY A 22 -14.68 27.21 -17.95
N ALA A 23 -15.31 28.27 -18.40
CA ALA A 23 -16.76 28.40 -18.44
C ALA A 23 -17.46 27.35 -19.33
N SER A 24 -16.74 26.80 -20.29
CA SER A 24 -17.22 25.70 -21.16
C SER A 24 -17.26 24.32 -20.48
N GLU A 25 -16.73 24.20 -19.27
CA GLU A 25 -16.62 22.93 -18.51
C GLU A 25 -15.92 21.77 -19.25
N THR A 26 -15.25 22.07 -20.36
CA THR A 26 -14.59 21.06 -21.21
C THR A 26 -13.25 20.61 -20.65
N ASN A 27 -12.63 21.43 -19.81
CA ASN A 27 -11.33 21.11 -19.18
C ASN A 27 -11.23 21.61 -17.74
N ILE A 28 -10.46 20.89 -16.95
CA ILE A 28 -10.03 21.29 -15.62
C ILE A 28 -8.50 21.22 -15.62
N SER A 29 -7.87 22.37 -15.41
CA SER A 29 -6.40 22.45 -15.24
C SER A 29 -6.08 22.52 -13.75
N PHE A 30 -5.07 21.80 -13.31
CA PHE A 30 -4.62 21.88 -11.93
C PHE A 30 -3.11 21.67 -11.80
N VAL A 31 -2.55 22.22 -10.73
CA VAL A 31 -1.13 22.19 -10.44
C VAL A 31 -0.91 21.32 -9.19
N VAL A 32 0.05 20.42 -9.28
CA VAL A 32 0.52 19.58 -8.17
C VAL A 32 2.04 19.68 -8.05
N GLU A 33 2.60 19.28 -6.91
CA GLU A 33 4.05 19.17 -6.78
C GLU A 33 4.62 18.18 -7.80
N SER A 34 5.80 18.49 -8.35
CA SER A 34 6.47 17.65 -9.36
C SER A 34 6.68 16.20 -8.89
N LYS A 35 7.01 15.99 -7.60
CA LYS A 35 7.14 14.65 -7.02
C LYS A 35 5.85 13.83 -7.03
N SER A 36 4.69 14.51 -7.09
CA SER A 36 3.36 13.87 -7.12
C SER A 36 2.81 13.70 -8.53
N LEU A 37 3.46 14.23 -9.57
CA LEU A 37 2.94 14.25 -10.94
C LEU A 37 2.61 12.84 -11.44
N ARG A 38 3.55 11.90 -11.35
CA ARG A 38 3.35 10.52 -11.83
C ARG A 38 2.23 9.82 -11.06
N LYS A 39 2.17 10.01 -9.74
CA LYS A 39 1.10 9.47 -8.91
C LYS A 39 -0.25 10.05 -9.30
N SER A 40 -0.32 11.37 -9.51
CA SER A 40 -1.55 12.05 -9.92
C SER A 40 -2.09 11.53 -11.25
N LEU A 41 -1.23 11.39 -12.26
CA LEU A 41 -1.62 10.85 -13.56
C LEU A 41 -2.18 9.43 -13.45
N ASN A 42 -1.50 8.55 -12.71
CA ASN A 42 -1.95 7.16 -12.51
C ASN A 42 -3.28 7.08 -11.77
N VAL A 43 -3.43 7.87 -10.70
CA VAL A 43 -4.66 7.91 -9.88
C VAL A 43 -5.86 8.41 -10.70
N ILE A 44 -5.65 9.44 -11.53
CA ILE A 44 -6.70 9.98 -12.40
C ILE A 44 -7.04 8.99 -13.50
N HIS A 45 -6.03 8.43 -14.16
CA HIS A 45 -6.23 7.42 -15.19
C HIS A 45 -7.03 6.24 -14.65
N ASP A 46 -6.64 5.67 -13.52
CA ASP A 46 -7.33 4.57 -12.87
C ASP A 46 -8.79 4.92 -12.51
N SER A 47 -9.01 6.16 -12.08
CA SER A 47 -10.33 6.62 -11.64
C SER A 47 -11.31 6.93 -12.79
N PHE A 48 -10.82 7.43 -13.92
CA PHE A 48 -11.66 7.96 -15.00
C PHE A 48 -11.72 7.11 -16.25
N PHE A 49 -10.65 6.40 -16.57
CA PHE A 49 -10.53 5.63 -17.80
C PHE A 49 -10.74 4.13 -17.60
N LEU A 50 -11.27 3.76 -16.42
CA LEU A 50 -11.65 2.40 -16.08
C LEU A 50 -10.51 1.40 -16.36
N SER A 51 -9.62 1.23 -15.41
CA SER A 51 -9.13 -0.12 -15.23
C SER A 51 -10.38 -0.96 -14.91
N GLU A 52 -10.60 -2.04 -15.62
CA GLU A 52 -11.65 -3.04 -15.30
C GLU A 52 -11.51 -3.50 -13.84
N TYR A 53 -10.39 -3.17 -13.20
CA TYR A 53 -10.00 -3.63 -11.89
C TYR A 53 -9.47 -2.48 -11.01
N GLN A 54 -9.88 -2.48 -9.75
CA GLN A 54 -9.23 -1.69 -8.71
C GLN A 54 -7.88 -2.33 -8.39
N VAL A 55 -6.77 -1.61 -8.57
CA VAL A 55 -5.44 -2.10 -8.24
C VAL A 55 -5.07 -1.73 -6.80
N LEU A 56 -4.66 -2.73 -6.00
CA LEU A 56 -3.98 -2.54 -4.70
C LEU A 56 -2.51 -2.93 -4.84
N ASN A 57 -1.63 -2.02 -4.46
CA ASN A 57 -0.18 -2.22 -4.52
C ASN A 57 0.33 -2.67 -3.15
N LEU A 58 0.77 -3.91 -3.05
CA LEU A 58 1.13 -4.56 -1.79
C LEU A 58 2.64 -4.52 -1.55
N PHE A 59 3.02 -4.10 -0.34
CA PHE A 59 4.37 -4.18 0.20
C PHE A 59 4.34 -5.17 1.37
N ILE A 60 4.86 -6.38 1.16
CA ILE A 60 4.79 -7.49 2.12
C ILE A 60 6.12 -7.59 2.88
N CYS A 61 6.10 -7.31 4.17
CA CYS A 61 7.24 -7.44 5.06
C CYS A 61 7.10 -8.73 5.88
N GLY A 62 8.10 -9.62 5.77
CA GLY A 62 8.09 -10.93 6.40
C GLY A 62 7.53 -12.03 5.49
N ILE A 63 8.42 -12.75 4.80
CA ILE A 63 8.08 -13.91 3.96
C ILE A 63 8.43 -15.24 4.65
N GLY A 64 8.12 -15.31 5.95
CA GLY A 64 8.09 -16.56 6.71
C GLY A 64 6.78 -17.32 6.44
N THR A 65 6.36 -18.18 7.37
CA THR A 65 5.17 -19.05 7.20
C THR A 65 3.93 -18.26 6.80
N VAL A 66 3.64 -17.15 7.49
CA VAL A 66 2.43 -16.33 7.23
C VAL A 66 2.52 -15.60 5.90
N GLY A 67 3.64 -14.90 5.65
CA GLY A 67 3.79 -14.13 4.42
C GLY A 67 3.90 -14.99 3.17
N ASP A 68 4.53 -16.14 3.27
CA ASP A 68 4.61 -17.11 2.19
C ASP A 68 3.23 -17.69 1.83
N SER A 69 2.46 -18.06 2.85
CA SER A 69 1.07 -18.50 2.66
C SER A 69 0.21 -17.41 1.99
N LEU A 70 0.38 -16.14 2.40
CA LEU A 70 -0.33 -15.02 1.78
C LEU A 70 0.06 -14.85 0.30
N ILE A 71 1.37 -14.90 -0.02
CA ILE A 71 1.85 -14.77 -1.39
C ILE A 71 1.29 -15.89 -2.27
N GLU A 72 1.26 -17.13 -1.75
CA GLU A 72 0.68 -18.26 -2.48
C GLU A 72 -0.83 -18.09 -2.70
N GLN A 73 -1.56 -17.62 -1.68
CA GLN A 73 -2.99 -17.30 -1.84
C GLN A 73 -3.22 -16.22 -2.89
N ILE A 74 -2.41 -15.16 -2.91
CA ILE A 74 -2.49 -14.12 -3.93
C ILE A 74 -2.27 -14.72 -5.32
N ARG A 75 -1.23 -15.54 -5.48
CA ARG A 75 -0.90 -16.21 -6.74
C ARG A 75 -2.03 -17.08 -7.26
N CYS A 76 -2.64 -17.88 -6.37
CA CYS A 76 -3.73 -18.81 -6.74
C CYS A 76 -5.06 -18.10 -6.99
N GLN A 77 -5.36 -17.01 -6.26
CA GLN A 77 -6.68 -16.39 -6.29
C GLN A 77 -6.76 -15.13 -7.15
N GLN A 78 -5.65 -14.64 -7.70
CA GLN A 78 -5.60 -13.36 -8.41
C GLN A 78 -6.60 -13.29 -9.56
N GLN A 79 -6.71 -14.33 -10.38
CA GLN A 79 -7.67 -14.37 -11.50
C GLN A 79 -9.11 -14.28 -11.02
N LYS A 80 -9.45 -15.03 -9.97
CA LYS A 80 -10.79 -15.01 -9.38
C LYS A 80 -11.13 -13.62 -8.82
N LEU A 81 -10.22 -13.01 -8.09
CA LEU A 81 -10.39 -11.64 -7.56
C LEU A 81 -10.60 -10.61 -8.66
N MET A 82 -9.88 -10.76 -9.77
CA MET A 82 -10.04 -9.86 -10.92
C MET A 82 -11.42 -10.05 -11.57
N GLN A 83 -11.83 -11.28 -11.83
CA GLN A 83 -13.09 -11.57 -12.55
C GLN A 83 -14.33 -11.31 -11.70
N GLU A 84 -14.34 -11.75 -10.44
CA GLU A 84 -15.52 -11.67 -9.58
C GLU A 84 -15.63 -10.35 -8.81
N ASN A 85 -14.50 -9.76 -8.41
CA ASN A 85 -14.48 -8.58 -7.55
C ASN A 85 -13.93 -7.32 -8.23
N GLY A 86 -13.46 -7.42 -9.46
CA GLY A 86 -12.79 -6.29 -10.12
C GLY A 86 -11.55 -5.81 -9.35
N LEU A 87 -10.82 -6.72 -8.68
CA LEU A 87 -9.71 -6.40 -7.79
C LEU A 87 -8.42 -7.06 -8.26
N LYS A 88 -7.40 -6.25 -8.57
CA LYS A 88 -6.06 -6.70 -8.89
C LYS A 88 -5.11 -6.45 -7.72
N LEU A 89 -4.51 -7.51 -7.19
CA LEU A 89 -3.45 -7.42 -6.18
C LEU A 89 -2.09 -7.41 -6.87
N ASN A 90 -1.37 -6.29 -6.77
CA ASN A 90 -0.06 -6.10 -7.38
C ASN A 90 1.01 -6.09 -6.27
N VAL A 91 1.80 -7.15 -6.14
CA VAL A 91 2.88 -7.20 -5.15
C VAL A 91 4.09 -6.44 -5.68
N VAL A 92 4.34 -5.27 -5.13
CA VAL A 92 5.38 -4.33 -5.59
C VAL A 92 6.63 -4.32 -4.69
N GLY A 93 6.54 -4.90 -3.50
CA GLY A 93 7.65 -5.04 -2.57
C GLY A 93 7.51 -6.25 -1.68
N ILE A 94 8.62 -6.98 -1.47
CA ILE A 94 8.71 -8.08 -0.52
C ILE A 94 10.01 -7.97 0.27
N ALA A 95 9.98 -8.43 1.52
CA ALA A 95 11.19 -8.47 2.34
C ALA A 95 11.18 -9.64 3.33
N ASN A 96 12.38 -10.14 3.61
CA ASN A 96 12.69 -10.92 4.80
C ASN A 96 13.61 -10.12 5.74
N SER A 97 14.15 -10.74 6.78
CA SER A 97 15.07 -10.09 7.73
C SER A 97 16.38 -9.59 7.11
N SER A 98 16.79 -10.14 5.96
CA SER A 98 18.11 -9.89 5.36
C SER A 98 18.05 -9.12 4.05
N PHE A 99 17.01 -9.38 3.26
CA PHE A 99 16.88 -8.83 1.91
C PHE A 99 15.49 -8.27 1.64
N ALA A 100 15.43 -7.25 0.79
CA ALA A 100 14.21 -6.70 0.23
C ALA A 100 14.31 -6.55 -1.29
N MET A 101 13.19 -6.65 -1.97
CA MET A 101 13.09 -6.45 -3.42
C MET A 101 11.85 -5.64 -3.75
N PHE A 102 12.00 -4.69 -4.67
CA PHE A 102 10.95 -3.78 -5.08
C PHE A 102 10.86 -3.71 -6.59
N ARG A 103 9.64 -3.71 -7.13
CA ARG A 103 9.37 -3.52 -8.57
C ARG A 103 8.02 -2.84 -8.75
N ARG A 104 8.04 -1.65 -9.34
CA ARG A 104 6.84 -0.79 -9.46
C ARG A 104 5.73 -1.45 -10.30
N GLU A 105 6.10 -2.20 -11.30
CA GLU A 105 5.20 -2.90 -12.22
C GLU A 105 4.62 -4.19 -11.61
N GLY A 106 5.16 -4.62 -10.48
CA GLY A 106 4.83 -5.87 -9.79
C GLY A 106 5.94 -6.93 -9.92
N LEU A 107 5.99 -7.78 -8.91
CA LEU A 107 6.94 -8.89 -8.81
C LEU A 107 6.32 -10.15 -9.41
N ASP A 108 7.14 -10.97 -10.07
CA ASP A 108 6.76 -12.33 -10.42
C ASP A 108 6.80 -13.21 -9.15
N LEU A 109 5.63 -13.72 -8.79
CA LEU A 109 5.48 -14.51 -7.57
C LEU A 109 5.85 -15.99 -7.75
N SER A 110 6.18 -16.44 -8.96
CA SER A 110 6.56 -17.83 -9.21
C SER A 110 7.93 -18.18 -8.63
N ASN A 111 8.89 -17.25 -8.71
CA ASN A 111 10.29 -17.46 -8.30
C ASN A 111 10.81 -16.39 -7.33
N TYR A 112 9.92 -15.69 -6.65
CA TYR A 112 10.28 -14.54 -5.82
C TYR A 112 11.35 -14.83 -4.75
N ARG A 113 11.40 -16.04 -4.21
CA ARG A 113 12.40 -16.42 -3.19
C ARG A 113 13.81 -16.47 -3.75
N VAL A 114 13.98 -17.03 -4.96
CA VAL A 114 15.26 -17.09 -5.65
C VAL A 114 15.69 -15.68 -6.06
N GLU A 115 14.79 -14.93 -6.69
CA GLU A 115 15.05 -13.54 -7.10
C GLU A 115 15.40 -12.65 -5.90
N LEU A 116 14.71 -12.78 -4.77
CA LEU A 116 15.02 -12.03 -3.56
C LEU A 116 16.42 -12.30 -3.04
N LYS A 117 16.86 -13.55 -3.09
CA LYS A 117 18.21 -13.95 -2.66
C LYS A 117 19.30 -13.46 -3.60
N GLU A 118 19.05 -13.48 -4.91
CA GLU A 118 20.04 -13.15 -5.94
C GLU A 118 20.12 -11.64 -6.23
N LYS A 119 18.96 -10.96 -6.26
CA LYS A 119 18.83 -9.58 -6.71
C LYS A 119 18.33 -8.62 -5.62
N GLY A 120 18.02 -9.15 -4.42
CA GLY A 120 17.55 -8.34 -3.30
C GLY A 120 18.63 -7.40 -2.76
N ILE A 121 18.22 -6.23 -2.33
CA ILE A 121 19.08 -5.31 -1.58
C ILE A 121 19.09 -5.70 -0.09
N LYS A 122 20.15 -5.35 0.63
CA LYS A 122 20.19 -5.53 2.09
C LYS A 122 18.98 -4.83 2.72
N ASN A 123 18.34 -5.51 3.66
CA ASN A 123 17.13 -5.02 4.31
C ASN A 123 17.36 -4.66 5.77
N SER A 124 16.60 -3.68 6.22
CA SER A 124 16.27 -3.37 7.62
C SER A 124 14.88 -2.75 7.64
N PRO A 125 14.19 -2.68 8.79
CA PRO A 125 12.89 -2.00 8.88
C PRO A 125 12.91 -0.59 8.28
N LYS A 126 13.97 0.17 8.55
CA LYS A 126 14.15 1.51 8.02
C LYS A 126 14.34 1.55 6.50
N ILE A 127 15.19 0.68 5.95
CA ILE A 127 15.43 0.63 4.49
C ILE A 127 14.14 0.27 3.76
N PHE A 128 13.39 -0.73 4.26
CA PHE A 128 12.11 -1.10 3.67
C PHE A 128 11.13 0.07 3.69
N HIS A 129 11.00 0.74 4.83
CA HIS A 129 10.15 1.91 5.00
C HIS A 129 10.52 3.02 4.00
N ASP A 130 11.78 3.42 3.96
CA ASP A 130 12.25 4.52 3.13
C ASP A 130 12.02 4.25 1.63
N GLU A 131 12.24 3.01 1.17
CA GLU A 131 11.95 2.62 -0.22
C GLU A 131 10.44 2.63 -0.52
N VAL A 132 9.58 2.15 0.40
CA VAL A 132 8.12 2.22 0.23
C VAL A 132 7.65 3.67 0.07
N ILE A 133 8.13 4.57 0.94
CA ILE A 133 7.78 6.00 0.88
C ILE A 133 8.30 6.63 -0.42
N LYS A 134 9.55 6.37 -0.78
CA LYS A 134 10.19 6.88 -2.00
C LYS A 134 9.47 6.42 -3.28
N MET A 135 8.98 5.19 -3.32
CA MET A 135 8.21 4.67 -4.45
C MET A 135 6.92 5.46 -4.68
N ASN A 136 6.30 5.99 -3.63
CA ASN A 136 5.11 6.84 -3.69
C ASN A 136 4.05 6.33 -4.68
N ILE A 137 3.61 5.09 -4.50
CA ILE A 137 2.61 4.44 -5.35
C ILE A 137 1.21 4.67 -4.77
N PHE A 138 0.22 4.87 -5.63
CA PHE A 138 -1.18 5.00 -5.21
C PHE A 138 -1.76 3.65 -4.74
N ASN A 139 -2.85 3.70 -3.97
CA ASN A 139 -3.51 2.50 -3.40
C ASN A 139 -2.52 1.51 -2.77
N SER A 140 -1.53 2.06 -2.04
CA SER A 140 -0.51 1.25 -1.37
C SER A 140 -1.03 0.64 -0.09
N VAL A 141 -0.69 -0.62 0.12
CA VAL A 141 -0.98 -1.37 1.34
C VAL A 141 0.31 -1.98 1.85
N PHE A 142 0.71 -1.60 3.04
CA PHE A 142 1.79 -2.26 3.78
C PHE A 142 1.22 -3.47 4.52
N VAL A 143 1.79 -4.65 4.30
CA VAL A 143 1.37 -5.91 4.92
C VAL A 143 2.49 -6.41 5.82
N ASP A 144 2.24 -6.44 7.13
CA ASP A 144 3.20 -6.94 8.11
C ASP A 144 2.89 -8.38 8.51
N CYS A 145 3.72 -9.30 8.03
CA CYS A 145 3.73 -10.71 8.40
C CYS A 145 4.91 -11.06 9.31
N THR A 146 5.47 -10.08 10.03
CA THR A 146 6.58 -10.26 10.97
C THR A 146 6.11 -10.39 12.41
N ALA A 147 7.05 -10.65 13.32
CA ALA A 147 6.89 -10.50 14.77
C ALA A 147 7.87 -9.46 15.32
N ASN A 148 8.25 -8.45 14.51
CA ASN A 148 9.26 -7.47 14.84
C ASN A 148 8.63 -6.16 15.32
N ALA A 149 9.06 -5.69 16.50
CA ALA A 149 8.57 -4.46 17.10
C ALA A 149 8.99 -3.18 16.33
N GLU A 150 10.19 -3.19 15.72
CA GLU A 150 10.67 -2.07 14.93
C GLU A 150 9.82 -1.88 13.66
N VAL A 151 9.35 -2.98 13.04
CA VAL A 151 8.43 -2.93 11.90
C VAL A 151 7.07 -2.38 12.33
N ALA A 152 6.55 -2.84 13.47
CA ALA A 152 5.29 -2.36 14.02
C ALA A 152 5.32 -0.85 14.37
N ALA A 153 6.48 -0.33 14.79
CA ALA A 153 6.66 1.09 15.07
C ALA A 153 6.52 2.01 13.83
N LEU A 154 6.66 1.47 12.62
CA LEU A 154 6.56 2.23 11.37
C LEU A 154 5.11 2.48 10.90
N TYR A 155 4.12 1.80 11.50
CA TYR A 155 2.73 1.87 11.02
C TYR A 155 2.17 3.29 11.00
N LYS A 156 2.46 4.08 12.03
CA LYS A 156 1.99 5.46 12.11
C LYS A 156 2.46 6.28 10.91
N ASP A 157 3.73 6.13 10.54
CA ASP A 157 4.31 6.87 9.43
C ASP A 157 3.75 6.40 8.09
N PHE A 158 3.58 5.10 7.88
CA PHE A 158 2.88 4.59 6.69
C PHE A 158 1.47 5.17 6.56
N LEU A 159 0.68 5.16 7.63
CA LEU A 159 -0.67 5.73 7.63
C LEU A 159 -0.66 7.23 7.33
N GLN A 160 0.33 7.98 7.85
CA GLN A 160 0.51 9.41 7.57
C GLN A 160 0.85 9.69 6.10
N HIS A 161 1.48 8.73 5.41
CA HIS A 161 1.78 8.79 3.97
C HIS A 161 0.68 8.18 3.08
N ASN A 162 -0.55 8.04 3.60
CA ASN A 162 -1.69 7.49 2.88
C ASN A 162 -1.48 6.03 2.41
N ILE A 163 -0.73 5.25 3.17
CA ILE A 163 -0.53 3.81 2.96
C ILE A 163 -1.36 3.08 4.00
N SER A 164 -2.28 2.21 3.53
CA SER A 164 -3.04 1.34 4.43
C SER A 164 -2.12 0.30 5.07
N VAL A 165 -2.43 -0.13 6.28
CA VAL A 165 -1.68 -1.15 7.01
C VAL A 165 -2.57 -2.35 7.29
N VAL A 166 -2.09 -3.54 6.94
CA VAL A 166 -2.69 -4.83 7.29
C VAL A 166 -1.64 -5.64 8.05
N ALA A 167 -1.92 -6.01 9.30
CA ALA A 167 -0.95 -6.62 10.16
C ALA A 167 -1.39 -7.99 10.69
N ALA A 168 -0.57 -9.01 10.46
CA ALA A 168 -0.57 -10.25 11.23
C ALA A 168 0.29 -10.11 12.50
N ASN A 169 1.16 -9.11 12.56
CA ASN A 169 1.95 -8.75 13.72
C ASN A 169 1.05 -8.19 14.83
N LYS A 170 1.10 -8.83 15.99
CA LYS A 170 0.22 -8.52 17.13
C LYS A 170 0.66 -7.30 17.96
N ILE A 171 1.94 -6.90 17.84
CA ILE A 171 2.59 -5.93 18.73
C ILE A 171 1.86 -4.58 18.75
N ALA A 172 1.55 -4.01 17.59
CA ALA A 172 0.90 -2.70 17.53
C ALA A 172 -0.53 -2.73 18.09
N ALA A 173 -1.30 -3.80 17.76
CA ALA A 173 -2.68 -3.94 18.19
C ALA A 173 -2.81 -4.27 19.69
N SER A 174 -1.81 -4.98 20.26
CA SER A 174 -1.76 -5.33 21.70
C SER A 174 -0.95 -4.34 22.54
N SER A 175 -0.46 -3.25 21.96
CA SER A 175 0.30 -2.22 22.65
C SER A 175 -0.59 -1.37 23.58
N LYS A 176 0.00 -0.35 24.24
CA LYS A 176 -0.78 0.60 25.05
C LYS A 176 -1.96 1.16 24.28
N TYR A 177 -3.11 1.25 24.92
CA TYR A 177 -4.36 1.73 24.30
C TYR A 177 -4.21 3.07 23.57
N ASP A 178 -3.39 3.98 24.07
CA ASP A 178 -3.16 5.27 23.43
C ASP A 178 -2.49 5.12 22.06
N ASN A 179 -1.52 4.22 21.91
CA ASN A 179 -0.89 3.93 20.60
C ASN A 179 -1.91 3.35 19.62
N TYR A 180 -2.71 2.38 20.06
CA TYR A 180 -3.78 1.81 19.27
C TYR A 180 -4.77 2.88 18.81
N ARG A 181 -5.23 3.71 19.75
CA ARG A 181 -6.17 4.81 19.47
C ARG A 181 -5.57 5.80 18.45
N GLU A 182 -4.31 6.16 18.62
CA GLU A 182 -3.61 7.05 17.71
C GLU A 182 -3.55 6.48 16.28
N LEU A 183 -3.17 5.21 16.11
CA LEU A 183 -3.14 4.56 14.79
C LEU A 183 -4.52 4.56 14.12
N LYS A 184 -5.58 4.26 14.86
CA LYS A 184 -6.96 4.33 14.35
C LYS A 184 -7.38 5.76 13.97
N GLN A 185 -7.00 6.76 14.76
CA GLN A 185 -7.30 8.17 14.47
C GLN A 185 -6.55 8.64 13.21
N VAL A 186 -5.26 8.33 13.08
CA VAL A 186 -4.47 8.68 11.90
C VAL A 186 -5.06 8.02 10.64
N ALA A 187 -5.35 6.72 10.71
CA ALA A 187 -5.95 5.99 9.60
C ALA A 187 -7.27 6.64 9.15
N ARG A 188 -8.16 6.95 10.12
CA ARG A 188 -9.45 7.61 9.84
C ARG A 188 -9.27 8.99 9.23
N HIS A 189 -8.38 9.80 9.78
CA HIS A 189 -8.12 11.16 9.29
C HIS A 189 -7.54 11.16 7.88
N ARG A 190 -6.68 10.20 7.56
CA ARG A 190 -6.06 10.03 6.23
C ARG A 190 -6.93 9.27 5.23
N GLY A 191 -8.07 8.71 5.65
CA GLY A 191 -8.94 7.92 4.78
C GLY A 191 -8.34 6.57 4.35
N VAL A 192 -7.37 6.05 5.11
CA VAL A 192 -6.74 4.74 4.90
C VAL A 192 -7.19 3.73 5.95
N LYS A 193 -6.80 2.46 5.77
CA LYS A 193 -7.20 1.38 6.66
C LYS A 193 -6.05 0.94 7.56
N PHE A 194 -6.37 0.64 8.82
CA PHE A 194 -5.53 -0.13 9.74
C PHE A 194 -6.31 -1.38 10.17
N LEU A 195 -5.91 -2.53 9.63
CA LEU A 195 -6.57 -3.82 9.80
C LEU A 195 -5.63 -4.81 10.49
N PHE A 196 -6.13 -5.59 11.43
CA PHE A 196 -5.37 -6.56 12.25
C PHE A 196 -6.22 -7.72 12.78
N GLU A 197 -7.40 -7.99 12.22
CA GLU A 197 -8.33 -9.05 12.70
C GLU A 197 -7.71 -10.46 12.66
N THR A 198 -6.71 -10.67 11.81
CA THR A 198 -5.96 -11.93 11.74
C THR A 198 -5.19 -12.25 13.03
N ASN A 199 -5.16 -11.33 13.99
CA ASN A 199 -4.44 -11.48 15.25
C ASN A 199 -5.25 -12.20 16.33
N VAL A 200 -6.54 -12.41 16.10
CA VAL A 200 -7.45 -13.04 17.06
C VAL A 200 -7.70 -14.50 16.63
N GLY A 201 -7.54 -15.44 17.54
CA GLY A 201 -7.82 -16.85 17.29
C GLY A 201 -6.69 -17.64 16.60
N ALA A 202 -5.50 -17.08 16.45
CA ALA A 202 -4.33 -17.80 15.95
C ALA A 202 -3.80 -18.85 16.95
N GLY A 203 -4.64 -19.74 17.41
CA GLY A 203 -4.31 -20.75 18.42
C GLY A 203 -5.54 -21.57 18.82
N LEU A 204 -6.63 -21.39 18.09
CA LEU A 204 -7.85 -22.20 18.21
C LEU A 204 -7.81 -23.31 17.16
#